data_46b2475b771ccd45b160ae127ae6038c
#
_entry.id   46b2475b771ccd45b160ae127ae6038c
#
_cell.length_a   1.000
_cell.length_b   1.000
_cell.length_c   1.000
_cell.angle_alpha   90.00
_cell.angle_beta   90.00
_cell.angle_gamma   90.00
#
_symmetry.space_group_name_H-M   'P 1'
#
loop_
_entity.id
_entity.type
_entity.pdbx_description
1 polymer ?
#
loop_
_entity_poly.entity_id
_entity_poly.type
_entity_poly.pdbx_seq_one_letter_code
_entity_poly.pdbx_strand_id
1 'polypeptide(L)'
;IIKDEVLGRVQREIPTMLDYRTHIKKGSMFNTPPVVPIYTAMENLRWIKANGGVEAMEKLAKERADIVYGEIDRNKLFRGTVKCEEDRSYMNICFVLNDEYAELQDEFFKFATERGMVGIKGHRDVGGFRASCYNAMTVEGCKALVETMKEFEAKH
;
A
#
# COMPACT_ATOMS: atom_id res chain seq x y z
N ILE A 1 -17.01 -10.81 9.53
CA ILE A 1 -18.04 -11.75 9.05
C ILE A 1 -17.86 -13.06 9.77
N ILE A 2 -18.93 -13.63 10.30
CA ILE A 2 -18.93 -14.92 10.99
C ILE A 2 -20.13 -15.74 10.50
N LYS A 3 -19.96 -17.06 10.37
CA LYS A 3 -21.07 -17.97 10.04
C LYS A 3 -21.91 -18.24 11.29
N ASP A 4 -23.24 -18.21 11.16
CA ASP A 4 -24.17 -18.44 12.27
C ASP A 4 -23.96 -19.79 12.96
N GLU A 5 -23.60 -20.81 12.18
CA GLU A 5 -23.36 -22.17 12.68
C GLU A 5 -22.20 -22.31 13.68
N VAL A 6 -21.29 -21.33 13.77
CA VAL A 6 -20.19 -21.34 14.74
C VAL A 6 -20.51 -20.61 16.04
N LEU A 7 -21.65 -19.88 16.06
CA LEU A 7 -22.08 -19.16 17.26
C LEU A 7 -22.50 -20.15 18.37
N GLY A 8 -22.02 -19.92 19.59
CA GLY A 8 -22.40 -20.71 20.76
C GLY A 8 -21.78 -22.10 20.86
N ARG A 9 -20.85 -22.48 19.98
CA ARG A 9 -20.17 -23.80 20.01
C ARG A 9 -19.10 -23.92 21.08
N VAL A 10 -18.63 -22.79 21.62
CA VAL A 10 -17.58 -22.78 22.64
C VAL A 10 -18.15 -23.25 23.98
N GLN A 11 -17.55 -24.30 24.56
CA GLN A 11 -18.01 -24.91 25.81
C GLN A 11 -17.59 -24.13 27.07
N ARG A 12 -16.49 -23.38 26.99
CA ARG A 12 -15.99 -22.56 28.10
C ARG A 12 -16.78 -21.28 28.25
N GLU A 13 -16.74 -20.68 29.42
CA GLU A 13 -17.26 -19.32 29.65
C GLU A 13 -16.50 -18.32 28.78
N ILE A 14 -17.25 -17.46 28.10
CA ILE A 14 -16.71 -16.41 27.24
C ILE A 14 -17.08 -15.07 27.85
N PRO A 15 -16.12 -14.14 28.07
CA PRO A 15 -16.43 -12.77 28.49
C PRO A 15 -17.42 -12.12 27.52
N THR A 16 -18.34 -11.31 28.05
CA THR A 16 -19.44 -10.70 27.29
C THR A 16 -18.97 -10.01 26.00
N MET A 17 -17.84 -9.30 26.05
CA MET A 17 -17.30 -8.58 24.89
C MET A 17 -16.72 -9.48 23.80
N LEU A 18 -16.39 -10.72 24.12
CA LEU A 18 -15.85 -11.71 23.16
C LEU A 18 -16.95 -12.62 22.60
N ASP A 19 -18.19 -12.54 23.13
CA ASP A 19 -19.33 -13.28 22.59
C ASP A 19 -20.01 -12.49 21.47
N TYR A 20 -19.85 -12.95 20.24
CA TYR A 20 -20.44 -12.32 19.05
C TYR A 20 -21.98 -12.20 19.13
N ARG A 21 -22.66 -13.09 19.85
CA ARG A 21 -24.11 -13.04 20.04
C ARG A 21 -24.55 -11.75 20.74
N THR A 22 -23.73 -11.23 21.67
CA THR A 22 -23.97 -9.94 22.33
C THR A 22 -24.02 -8.79 21.33
N HIS A 23 -23.07 -8.78 20.39
CA HIS A 23 -22.97 -7.73 19.36
C HIS A 23 -24.07 -7.86 18.31
N ILE A 24 -24.40 -9.08 17.88
CA ILE A 24 -25.49 -9.37 16.93
C ILE A 24 -26.82 -8.88 17.49
N LYS A 25 -27.13 -9.23 18.75
CA LYS A 25 -28.38 -8.81 19.44
C LYS A 25 -28.55 -7.29 19.51
N LYS A 26 -27.44 -6.55 19.49
CA LYS A 26 -27.45 -5.07 19.56
C LYS A 26 -27.17 -4.41 18.22
N GLY A 27 -27.24 -5.12 17.10
CA GLY A 27 -26.97 -4.59 15.78
C GLY A 27 -25.58 -3.94 15.67
N SER A 28 -24.57 -4.57 16.29
CA SER A 28 -23.17 -4.07 16.39
C SER A 28 -23.00 -2.77 17.20
N MET A 29 -24.02 -2.34 17.94
CA MET A 29 -24.01 -1.12 18.75
C MET A 29 -24.13 -1.43 20.26
N PHE A 30 -23.52 -2.52 20.71
CA PHE A 30 -23.44 -2.82 22.15
C PHE A 30 -22.63 -1.76 22.90
N ASN A 31 -21.55 -1.28 22.29
CA ASN A 31 -20.81 -0.09 22.70
C ASN A 31 -21.02 1.04 21.68
N THR A 32 -20.71 2.26 22.06
CA THR A 32 -20.71 3.42 21.16
C THR A 32 -19.80 3.15 19.96
N PRO A 33 -20.32 3.18 18.74
CA PRO A 33 -19.50 2.92 17.54
C PRO A 33 -18.54 4.07 17.26
N PRO A 34 -17.39 3.81 16.62
CA PRO A 34 -16.47 4.85 16.19
C PRO A 34 -17.02 5.57 14.95
N VAL A 35 -17.92 6.53 15.15
CA VAL A 35 -18.72 7.17 14.10
C VAL A 35 -17.85 7.81 13.00
N VAL A 36 -16.81 8.56 13.38
CA VAL A 36 -15.94 9.25 12.41
C VAL A 36 -15.21 8.28 11.48
N PRO A 37 -14.54 7.22 11.98
CA PRO A 37 -13.93 6.21 11.10
C PRO A 37 -14.94 5.52 10.19
N ILE A 38 -16.15 5.20 10.68
CA ILE A 38 -17.21 4.57 9.87
C ILE A 38 -17.66 5.52 8.76
N TYR A 39 -17.88 6.79 9.08
CA TYR A 39 -18.26 7.81 8.10
C TYR A 39 -17.17 7.99 7.03
N THR A 40 -15.91 8.10 7.44
CA THR A 40 -14.78 8.22 6.51
C THR A 40 -14.66 6.99 5.60
N ALA A 41 -14.84 5.79 6.14
CA ALA A 41 -14.87 4.57 5.33
C ALA A 41 -16.02 4.58 4.33
N MET A 42 -17.21 5.02 4.73
CA MET A 42 -18.38 5.14 3.84
C MET A 42 -18.10 6.12 2.69
N GLU A 43 -17.53 7.29 2.98
CA GLU A 43 -17.23 8.28 1.93
C GLU A 43 -16.15 7.76 0.97
N ASN A 44 -15.14 7.06 1.48
CA ASN A 44 -14.13 6.42 0.63
C ASN A 44 -14.74 5.35 -0.28
N LEU A 45 -15.64 4.52 0.23
CA LEU A 45 -16.33 3.51 -0.58
C LEU A 45 -17.27 4.15 -1.63
N ARG A 46 -17.92 5.27 -1.29
CA ARG A 46 -18.71 6.05 -2.26
C ARG A 46 -17.84 6.61 -3.36
N TRP A 47 -16.68 7.15 -3.02
CA TRP A 47 -15.70 7.65 -3.97
C TRP A 47 -15.21 6.53 -4.91
N ILE A 48 -14.84 5.36 -4.38
CA ILE A 48 -14.44 4.19 -5.18
C ILE A 48 -15.55 3.82 -6.15
N LYS A 49 -16.80 3.73 -5.66
CA LYS A 49 -17.96 3.39 -6.49
C LYS A 49 -18.19 4.41 -7.61
N ALA A 50 -18.08 5.71 -7.31
CA ALA A 50 -18.24 6.79 -8.28
C ALA A 50 -17.14 6.80 -9.36
N ASN A 51 -15.95 6.26 -9.05
CA ASN A 51 -14.82 6.17 -9.96
C ASN A 51 -14.69 4.80 -10.66
N GLY A 52 -15.79 4.07 -10.81
CA GLY A 52 -15.85 2.84 -11.58
C GLY A 52 -15.65 1.53 -10.79
N GLY A 53 -15.64 1.63 -9.46
CA GLY A 53 -15.63 0.45 -8.58
C GLY A 53 -14.25 -0.22 -8.48
N VAL A 54 -14.28 -1.47 -8.03
CA VAL A 54 -13.06 -2.26 -7.77
C VAL A 54 -12.26 -2.50 -9.05
N GLU A 55 -12.95 -2.80 -10.15
CA GLU A 55 -12.32 -3.09 -11.45
C GLU A 55 -11.52 -1.90 -11.98
N ALA A 56 -12.07 -0.68 -11.87
CA ALA A 56 -11.35 0.53 -12.26
C ALA A 56 -10.14 0.80 -11.34
N MET A 57 -10.28 0.57 -10.03
CA MET A 57 -9.18 0.70 -9.08
C MET A 57 -8.05 -0.30 -9.36
N GLU A 58 -8.39 -1.55 -9.67
CA GLU A 58 -7.43 -2.59 -10.05
C GLU A 58 -6.65 -2.21 -11.30
N LYS A 59 -7.36 -1.78 -12.36
CA LYS A 59 -6.73 -1.33 -13.60
C LYS A 59 -5.75 -0.18 -13.37
N LEU A 60 -6.16 0.83 -12.59
CA LEU A 60 -5.29 1.98 -12.25
C LEU A 60 -4.12 1.56 -11.34
N ALA A 61 -4.33 0.61 -10.42
CA ALA A 61 -3.25 0.10 -9.58
C ALA A 61 -2.20 -0.61 -10.42
N LYS A 62 -2.64 -1.46 -11.36
CA LYS A 62 -1.75 -2.14 -12.31
C LYS A 62 -0.98 -1.15 -13.18
N GLU A 63 -1.65 -0.15 -13.75
CA GLU A 63 -1.00 0.88 -14.58
C GLU A 63 0.12 1.60 -13.81
N ARG A 64 -0.14 2.02 -12.57
CA ARG A 64 0.87 2.66 -11.71
C ARG A 64 2.04 1.73 -11.41
N ALA A 65 1.73 0.47 -11.09
CA ALA A 65 2.75 -0.54 -10.79
C ALA A 65 3.63 -0.83 -12.01
N ASP A 66 3.02 -1.01 -13.18
CA ASP A 66 3.74 -1.28 -14.44
C ASP A 66 4.73 -0.13 -14.78
N ILE A 67 4.32 1.13 -14.54
CA ILE A 67 5.19 2.30 -14.76
C ILE A 67 6.42 2.26 -13.84
N VAL A 68 6.22 2.00 -12.55
CA VAL A 68 7.33 2.05 -11.57
C VAL A 68 8.21 0.81 -11.66
N TYR A 69 7.62 -0.40 -11.77
CA TYR A 69 8.41 -1.62 -11.94
C TYR A 69 9.16 -1.65 -13.26
N GLY A 70 8.54 -1.15 -14.35
CA GLY A 70 9.22 -1.04 -15.64
C GLY A 70 10.50 -0.21 -15.56
N GLU A 71 10.52 0.85 -14.76
CA GLU A 71 11.74 1.61 -14.51
C GLU A 71 12.73 0.88 -13.59
N ILE A 72 12.25 0.27 -12.50
CA ILE A 72 13.11 -0.49 -11.58
C ILE A 72 13.84 -1.61 -12.31
N ASP A 73 13.15 -2.35 -13.18
CA ASP A 73 13.71 -3.49 -13.89
C ASP A 73 14.66 -3.07 -15.04
N ARG A 74 14.48 -1.87 -15.61
CA ARG A 74 15.34 -1.28 -16.63
C ARG A 74 16.60 -0.65 -16.04
N ASN A 75 16.49 0.00 -14.90
CA ASN A 75 17.49 0.90 -14.34
C ASN A 75 18.69 0.12 -13.79
N LYS A 76 19.93 0.54 -14.14
CA LYS A 76 21.14 -0.13 -13.67
C LYS A 76 21.41 -0.01 -12.17
N LEU A 77 20.87 1.06 -11.53
CA LEU A 77 21.13 1.33 -10.12
C LEU A 77 20.18 0.59 -9.20
N PHE A 78 18.96 0.27 -9.65
CA PHE A 78 17.90 -0.24 -8.80
C PHE A 78 17.52 -1.69 -9.11
N ARG A 79 16.96 -2.36 -8.10
CA ARG A 79 16.30 -3.67 -8.25
C ARG A 79 15.11 -3.79 -7.32
N GLY A 80 14.10 -4.53 -7.75
CA GLY A 80 12.96 -4.88 -6.90
C GLY A 80 13.36 -5.85 -5.79
N THR A 81 12.74 -5.72 -4.62
CA THR A 81 12.95 -6.67 -3.51
C THR A 81 12.23 -8.01 -3.73
N VAL A 82 11.14 -7.99 -4.53
CA VAL A 82 10.36 -9.20 -4.89
C VAL A 82 10.80 -9.63 -6.30
N LYS A 83 11.41 -10.83 -6.37
CA LYS A 83 11.98 -11.36 -7.62
C LYS A 83 10.93 -11.89 -8.59
N CYS A 84 9.92 -12.60 -8.06
CA CYS A 84 8.83 -13.16 -8.86
C CYS A 84 7.83 -12.04 -9.18
N GLU A 85 7.58 -11.79 -10.46
CA GLU A 85 6.67 -10.72 -10.89
C GLU A 85 5.23 -10.94 -10.41
N GLU A 86 4.78 -12.21 -10.34
CA GLU A 86 3.45 -12.58 -9.89
C GLU A 86 3.21 -12.26 -8.40
N ASP A 87 4.29 -12.19 -7.61
CA ASP A 87 4.23 -11.87 -6.18
C ASP A 87 4.38 -10.37 -5.89
N ARG A 88 4.58 -9.54 -6.92
CA ARG A 88 4.77 -8.09 -6.77
C ARG A 88 3.48 -7.39 -6.37
N SER A 89 3.55 -6.55 -5.33
CA SER A 89 2.43 -5.71 -4.91
C SER A 89 2.21 -4.54 -5.87
N TYR A 90 0.97 -4.33 -6.31
CA TYR A 90 0.59 -3.13 -7.09
C TYR A 90 0.46 -1.86 -6.23
N MET A 91 0.48 -2.00 -4.89
CA MET A 91 0.23 -0.88 -3.98
C MET A 91 1.49 -0.42 -3.25
N ASN A 92 2.34 -1.36 -2.80
CA ASN A 92 3.58 -1.07 -2.08
C ASN A 92 4.75 -1.62 -2.88
N ILE A 93 5.35 -0.75 -3.69
CA ILE A 93 6.47 -1.10 -4.55
C ILE A 93 7.75 -0.91 -3.76
N CYS A 94 8.38 -2.02 -3.37
CA CYS A 94 9.62 -2.03 -2.60
C CYS A 94 10.81 -2.29 -3.51
N PHE A 95 11.84 -1.46 -3.39
CA PHE A 95 13.04 -1.57 -4.18
C PHE A 95 14.27 -1.10 -3.40
N VAL A 96 15.44 -1.52 -3.86
CA VAL A 96 16.74 -1.19 -3.28
C VAL A 96 17.70 -0.82 -4.39
N LEU A 97 18.84 -0.21 -4.03
CA LEU A 97 19.97 -0.13 -4.95
C LEU A 97 20.62 -1.50 -5.14
N ASN A 98 21.20 -1.74 -6.29
CA ASN A 98 22.07 -2.88 -6.51
C ASN A 98 23.30 -2.78 -5.59
N ASP A 99 23.85 -3.91 -5.22
CA ASP A 99 24.89 -3.98 -4.19
C ASP A 99 26.13 -3.12 -4.53
N GLU A 100 26.44 -2.97 -5.81
CA GLU A 100 27.51 -2.11 -6.33
C GLU A 100 27.28 -0.60 -6.10
N TYR A 101 26.03 -0.21 -5.85
CA TYR A 101 25.62 1.20 -5.68
C TYR A 101 24.99 1.44 -4.29
N ALA A 102 25.17 0.51 -3.36
CA ALA A 102 24.51 0.56 -2.04
C ALA A 102 24.88 1.83 -1.23
N GLU A 103 26.08 2.37 -1.42
CA GLU A 103 26.55 3.61 -0.79
C GLU A 103 25.76 4.85 -1.23
N LEU A 104 25.10 4.82 -2.38
CA LEU A 104 24.29 5.94 -2.89
C LEU A 104 22.90 6.05 -2.24
N GLN A 105 22.55 5.16 -1.30
CA GLN A 105 21.21 5.11 -0.73
C GLN A 105 20.77 6.43 -0.08
N ASP A 106 21.63 7.02 0.74
CA ASP A 106 21.30 8.28 1.41
C ASP A 106 21.29 9.46 0.44
N GLU A 107 22.12 9.41 -0.60
CA GLU A 107 22.13 10.41 -1.66
C GLU A 107 20.85 10.36 -2.48
N PHE A 108 20.40 9.16 -2.91
CA PHE A 108 19.12 9.03 -3.62
C PHE A 108 17.95 9.44 -2.74
N PHE A 109 17.95 9.09 -1.46
CA PHE A 109 16.91 9.51 -0.53
C PHE A 109 16.78 11.03 -0.46
N LYS A 110 17.91 11.75 -0.33
CA LYS A 110 17.95 13.21 -0.35
C LYS A 110 17.47 13.78 -1.69
N PHE A 111 18.01 13.25 -2.79
CA PHE A 111 17.68 13.64 -4.15
C PHE A 111 16.18 13.51 -4.47
N ALA A 112 15.56 12.40 -4.05
CA ALA A 112 14.13 12.14 -4.22
C ALA A 112 13.28 13.06 -3.33
N THR A 113 13.72 13.30 -2.07
CA THR A 113 13.01 14.18 -1.13
C THR A 113 12.99 15.62 -1.64
N GLU A 114 14.08 16.13 -2.19
CA GLU A 114 14.17 17.47 -2.79
C GLU A 114 13.23 17.64 -4.00
N ARG A 115 12.80 16.53 -4.62
CA ARG A 115 11.82 16.48 -5.72
C ARG A 115 10.40 16.19 -5.25
N GLY A 116 10.16 16.25 -3.94
CA GLY A 116 8.83 16.07 -3.36
C GLY A 116 8.41 14.62 -3.13
N MET A 117 9.33 13.64 -3.23
CA MET A 117 9.05 12.23 -2.94
C MET A 117 9.03 11.98 -1.42
N VAL A 118 7.99 12.49 -0.75
CA VAL A 118 7.83 12.38 0.69
C VAL A 118 7.47 10.94 1.08
N GLY A 119 8.17 10.40 2.10
CA GLY A 119 7.86 9.07 2.62
C GLY A 119 8.36 7.90 1.79
N ILE A 120 9.30 8.12 0.85
CA ILE A 120 9.86 7.06 -0.01
C ILE A 120 10.77 6.07 0.73
N LYS A 121 11.20 6.40 1.95
CA LYS A 121 12.05 5.53 2.76
C LYS A 121 11.36 4.20 3.04
N GLY A 122 12.08 3.09 2.86
CA GLY A 122 11.58 1.74 3.09
C GLY A 122 11.32 1.44 4.56
N HIS A 123 10.81 0.23 4.84
CA HIS A 123 10.57 -0.19 6.21
C HIS A 123 11.90 -0.30 6.98
N ARG A 124 11.90 0.10 8.25
CA ARG A 124 13.11 0.13 9.09
C ARG A 124 13.84 -1.23 9.19
N ASP A 125 13.08 -2.34 9.09
CA ASP A 125 13.64 -3.68 9.23
C ASP A 125 14.12 -4.26 7.88
N VAL A 126 13.70 -3.67 6.75
CA VAL A 126 14.04 -4.13 5.39
C VAL A 126 15.02 -3.16 4.72
N GLY A 127 14.94 -1.88 5.06
CA GLY A 127 15.72 -0.82 4.41
C GLY A 127 15.20 -0.45 3.02
N GLY A 128 16.08 0.16 2.22
CA GLY A 128 15.79 0.56 0.85
C GLY A 128 14.68 1.60 0.72
N PHE A 129 13.86 1.46 -0.32
CA PHE A 129 12.82 2.41 -0.70
C PHE A 129 11.47 1.71 -0.87
N ARG A 130 10.40 2.48 -0.67
CA ARG A 130 9.03 2.02 -0.86
C ARG A 130 8.17 3.12 -1.47
N ALA A 131 7.70 2.90 -2.67
CA ALA A 131 6.68 3.73 -3.28
C ALA A 131 5.29 3.24 -2.88
N SER A 132 4.53 4.06 -2.14
CA SER A 132 3.16 3.76 -1.72
C SER A 132 2.17 4.27 -2.76
N CYS A 133 1.82 3.42 -3.72
CA CYS A 133 0.96 3.73 -4.87
C CYS A 133 -0.50 3.40 -4.58
N TYR A 134 -1.05 3.91 -3.47
CA TYR A 134 -2.45 3.67 -3.09
C TYR A 134 -3.44 4.29 -4.07
N ASN A 135 -4.74 3.97 -3.92
CA ASN A 135 -5.79 4.33 -4.88
C ASN A 135 -5.85 5.84 -5.23
N ALA A 136 -5.50 6.72 -4.30
CA ALA A 136 -5.47 8.17 -4.53
C ALA A 136 -4.16 8.67 -5.20
N MET A 137 -3.14 7.80 -5.36
CA MET A 137 -1.91 8.16 -6.09
C MET A 137 -2.22 8.33 -7.58
N THR A 138 -1.75 9.42 -8.16
CA THR A 138 -1.92 9.69 -9.59
C THR A 138 -0.86 8.97 -10.42
N VAL A 139 -1.18 8.73 -11.69
CA VAL A 139 -0.21 8.19 -12.68
C VAL A 139 0.96 9.16 -12.85
N GLU A 140 0.68 10.47 -12.80
CA GLU A 140 1.69 11.53 -12.89
C GLU A 140 2.68 11.49 -11.71
N GLY A 141 2.20 11.18 -10.50
CA GLY A 141 3.07 10.98 -9.34
C GLY A 141 4.04 9.79 -9.53
N CYS A 142 3.54 8.69 -10.10
CA CYS A 142 4.40 7.55 -10.45
C CYS A 142 5.42 7.89 -11.54
N LYS A 143 5.00 8.63 -12.58
CA LYS A 143 5.92 9.12 -13.63
C LYS A 143 6.99 10.07 -13.08
N ALA A 144 6.63 10.95 -12.12
CA ALA A 144 7.59 11.83 -11.48
C ALA A 144 8.67 11.05 -10.70
N LEU A 145 8.30 9.95 -10.03
CA LEU A 145 9.27 9.06 -9.41
C LEU A 145 10.20 8.43 -10.46
N VAL A 146 9.63 7.92 -11.55
CA VAL A 146 10.40 7.32 -12.65
C VAL A 146 11.41 8.31 -13.24
N GLU A 147 11.01 9.55 -13.53
CA GLU A 147 11.94 10.59 -14.03
C GLU A 147 13.01 10.92 -12.98
N THR A 148 12.66 10.94 -11.69
CA THR A 148 13.65 11.12 -10.62
C THR A 148 14.68 9.99 -10.60
N MET A 149 14.27 8.74 -10.82
CA MET A 149 15.16 7.59 -10.89
C MET A 149 16.10 7.67 -12.11
N LYS A 150 15.57 8.04 -13.28
CA LYS A 150 16.35 8.22 -14.51
C LYS A 150 17.38 9.36 -14.40
N GLU A 151 16.95 10.50 -13.83
CA GLU A 151 17.85 11.63 -13.59
C GLU A 151 18.98 11.26 -12.63
N PHE A 152 18.69 10.44 -11.63
CA PHE A 152 19.69 9.96 -10.69
C PHE A 152 20.65 8.97 -11.37
N GLU A 153 20.12 8.03 -12.16
CA GLU A 153 20.93 7.10 -12.96
C GLU A 153 21.87 7.83 -13.91
N ALA A 154 21.42 8.91 -14.56
CA ALA A 154 22.23 9.68 -15.50
C ALA A 154 23.42 10.43 -14.86
N LYS A 155 23.43 10.55 -13.52
CA LYS A 155 24.51 11.18 -12.76
C LYS A 155 25.56 10.18 -12.28
N HIS A 156 25.22 8.92 -12.27
CA HIS A 156 26.04 7.81 -11.77
C HIS A 156 26.24 6.72 -12.82
#